data_feb175611336f00ce627818a3b5a1823
#
_entry.id   feb175611336f00ce627818a3b5a1823
#
_cell.length_a   1.000
_cell.length_b   1.000
_cell.length_c   1.000
_cell.angle_alpha   90.00
_cell.angle_beta   90.00
_cell.angle_gamma   90.00
#
_symmetry.space_group_name_H-M   'P 1'
#
loop_
_entity.id
_entity.type
_entity.pdbx_description
1 polymer ?
#
loop_
_entity_poly.entity_id
_entity_poly.type
_entity_poly.pdbx_seq_one_letter_code
_entity_poly.pdbx_strand_id
1 'polypeptide(L)'
;MSIELAPPGASANFNTAALDGCPVPSRDGKLFFIASTRPGGRGGRDIWVSARASESAPWGEPTLVGEPISTVHNDFCPMLAGDGETFYFVSDRPGGCGGTDIYVSHRNEDGSFTAPRNLGCEVNSASNEEGPVPGNEPKRGRVLYFSSARPGGHAAEAPGAAPDFDLYVTTWRAGAFQAPQLVGGVNSADQDGQPFLSDDSRELYFYSNRPGGFGGNDIWVAAREKARDAWGAPSNLGPNVNSAAPETRPSLSSDGTHLYFGTTRAAPVGEGSSDVFVATRARVRGGE
;
A
#
# COMPACT_ATOMS: atom_id res chain seq x y z
N MET A 1 4.63 20.77 3.61
CA MET A 1 4.26 19.60 4.44
C MET A 1 5.21 19.55 5.61
N SER A 2 4.74 19.25 6.82
CA SER A 2 5.59 18.86 7.95
C SER A 2 5.69 17.34 7.97
N ILE A 3 6.83 16.79 8.35
CA ILE A 3 7.05 15.34 8.47
C ILE A 3 7.18 15.02 9.95
N GLU A 4 6.45 14.01 10.39
CA GLU A 4 6.48 13.51 11.76
C GLU A 4 6.68 11.99 11.76
N LEU A 5 7.33 11.46 12.79
CA LEU A 5 7.40 10.02 13.07
C LEU A 5 6.03 9.56 13.56
N ALA A 6 5.54 8.47 13.02
CA ALA A 6 4.28 7.82 13.37
C ALA A 6 3.01 8.65 13.09
N PRO A 7 1.81 8.06 13.08
CA PRO A 7 0.58 8.80 12.89
C PRO A 7 0.36 9.82 14.01
N PRO A 8 -0.19 11.02 13.70
CA PRO A 8 -0.47 12.05 14.68
C PRO A 8 -1.29 11.53 15.86
N GLY A 9 -0.87 11.87 17.08
CA GLY A 9 -1.52 11.41 18.31
C GLY A 9 -1.15 9.99 18.74
N ALA A 10 -0.15 9.38 18.14
CA ALA A 10 0.35 8.08 18.59
C ALA A 10 1.13 8.25 19.90
N SER A 11 0.55 7.71 20.98
CA SER A 11 1.33 7.30 22.16
C SER A 11 1.87 5.86 22.03
N ALA A 12 1.54 5.21 20.91
CA ALA A 12 1.82 3.81 20.66
C ALA A 12 3.10 3.64 19.83
N ASN A 13 3.85 2.59 20.10
CA ASN A 13 5.06 2.18 19.37
C ASN A 13 4.70 1.64 17.97
N PHE A 14 4.41 2.53 17.02
CA PHE A 14 4.25 2.14 15.62
C PHE A 14 5.60 1.75 15.01
N ASN A 15 6.64 2.49 15.40
CA ASN A 15 8.01 2.22 14.98
C ASN A 15 8.78 1.50 16.08
N THR A 16 9.60 0.55 15.70
CA THR A 16 10.43 -0.27 16.60
C THR A 16 11.81 -0.45 15.97
N ALA A 17 12.72 -1.13 16.67
CA ALA A 17 14.02 -1.50 16.08
C ALA A 17 13.91 -2.54 14.95
N ALA A 18 12.69 -3.04 14.66
CA ALA A 18 12.41 -3.97 13.56
C ALA A 18 12.10 -3.23 12.25
N LEU A 19 11.68 -3.98 11.22
CA LEU A 19 11.08 -3.40 10.03
C LEU A 19 9.61 -3.09 10.33
N ASP A 20 9.21 -1.84 10.20
CA ASP A 20 7.84 -1.37 10.31
C ASP A 20 7.46 -0.64 9.01
N GLY A 21 6.34 -1.02 8.39
CA GLY A 21 5.97 -0.46 7.09
C GLY A 21 4.55 -0.82 6.67
N CYS A 22 4.21 -0.61 5.40
CA CYS A 22 2.87 -0.77 4.86
C CYS A 22 1.79 -0.10 5.71
N PRO A 23 1.94 1.19 6.07
CA PRO A 23 0.96 1.89 6.89
C PRO A 23 -0.36 2.07 6.15
N VAL A 24 -1.49 1.66 6.73
CA VAL A 24 -2.81 1.81 6.12
C VAL A 24 -3.85 2.18 7.18
N PRO A 25 -4.38 3.41 7.17
CA PRO A 25 -5.53 3.76 7.99
C PRO A 25 -6.82 3.17 7.41
N SER A 26 -7.76 2.77 8.28
CA SER A 26 -9.13 2.52 7.85
C SER A 26 -9.83 3.81 7.45
N ARG A 27 -10.84 3.70 6.59
CA ARG A 27 -11.58 4.86 6.08
C ARG A 27 -12.27 5.67 7.19
N ASP A 28 -12.73 5.01 8.24
CA ASP A 28 -13.33 5.66 9.42
C ASP A 28 -12.30 6.23 10.41
N GLY A 29 -11.01 6.11 10.09
CA GLY A 29 -9.91 6.60 10.89
C GLY A 29 -9.73 5.93 12.25
N LYS A 30 -10.38 4.77 12.51
CA LYS A 30 -10.34 4.10 13.82
C LYS A 30 -9.39 2.92 13.90
N LEU A 31 -8.97 2.37 12.76
CA LEU A 31 -7.97 1.31 12.69
C LEU A 31 -6.77 1.80 11.89
N PHE A 32 -5.59 1.33 12.29
CA PHE A 32 -4.35 1.58 11.57
C PHE A 32 -3.56 0.29 11.47
N PHE A 33 -3.39 -0.20 10.25
CA PHE A 33 -2.66 -1.41 9.98
C PHE A 33 -1.22 -1.11 9.59
N ILE A 34 -0.31 -1.98 10.01
CA ILE A 34 1.09 -1.99 9.58
C ILE A 34 1.55 -3.42 9.33
N ALA A 35 2.61 -3.59 8.56
CA ALA A 35 3.38 -4.84 8.50
C ALA A 35 4.67 -4.67 9.29
N SER A 36 5.01 -5.64 10.12
CA SER A 36 6.19 -5.55 10.98
C SER A 36 6.85 -6.89 11.21
N THR A 37 8.18 -6.86 11.39
CA THR A 37 8.98 -8.02 11.85
C THR A 37 9.26 -7.97 13.35
N ARG A 38 8.51 -7.16 14.12
CA ARG A 38 8.67 -7.00 15.57
C ARG A 38 8.47 -8.32 16.32
N PRO A 39 9.12 -8.50 17.50
CA PRO A 39 8.90 -9.68 18.33
C PRO A 39 7.43 -9.89 18.69
N GLY A 40 7.02 -11.15 18.76
CA GLY A 40 5.64 -11.54 19.06
C GLY A 40 4.79 -11.83 17.82
N GLY A 41 5.35 -11.71 16.63
CA GLY A 41 4.76 -12.18 15.38
C GLY A 41 4.79 -13.71 15.26
N ARG A 42 4.34 -14.24 14.12
CA ARG A 42 4.27 -15.67 13.81
C ARG A 42 5.26 -16.10 12.76
N GLY A 43 5.55 -15.22 11.79
CA GLY A 43 6.42 -15.49 10.65
C GLY A 43 7.55 -14.47 10.49
N GLY A 44 7.86 -14.14 9.24
CA GLY A 44 8.81 -13.08 8.93
C GLY A 44 8.19 -11.71 9.13
N ARG A 45 7.36 -11.27 8.18
CA ARG A 45 6.51 -10.08 8.32
C ARG A 45 5.12 -10.51 8.71
N ASP A 46 4.55 -9.84 9.70
CA ASP A 46 3.18 -10.05 10.14
C ASP A 46 2.39 -8.75 10.08
N ILE A 47 1.06 -8.86 10.01
CA ILE A 47 0.16 -7.73 10.03
C ILE A 47 -0.24 -7.41 11.46
N TRP A 48 -0.08 -6.15 11.84
CA TRP A 48 -0.44 -5.60 13.14
C TRP A 48 -1.49 -4.52 12.98
N VAL A 49 -2.33 -4.36 13.98
CA VAL A 49 -3.39 -3.35 13.99
C VAL A 49 -3.40 -2.58 15.30
N SER A 50 -3.48 -1.26 15.20
CA SER A 50 -3.81 -0.38 16.30
C SER A 50 -5.24 0.13 16.13
N ALA A 51 -5.94 0.36 17.24
CA ALA A 51 -7.29 0.87 17.24
C ALA A 51 -7.41 2.10 18.13
N ARG A 52 -8.37 2.98 17.81
CA ARG A 52 -8.76 4.13 18.65
C ARG A 52 -10.28 4.29 18.65
N ALA A 53 -10.81 4.86 19.73
CA ALA A 53 -12.25 5.02 19.91
C ALA A 53 -12.87 6.07 18.97
N SER A 54 -12.10 7.10 18.60
CA SER A 54 -12.50 8.18 17.68
C SER A 54 -11.24 8.76 17.00
N GLU A 55 -11.41 9.54 15.94
CA GLU A 55 -10.30 10.20 15.25
C GLU A 55 -9.47 11.13 16.16
N SER A 56 -10.06 11.69 17.21
CA SER A 56 -9.38 12.52 18.20
C SER A 56 -8.78 11.74 19.38
N ALA A 57 -9.09 10.46 19.52
CA ALA A 57 -8.53 9.62 20.58
C ALA A 57 -7.11 9.16 20.23
N PRO A 58 -6.24 8.95 21.25
CA PRO A 58 -4.92 8.37 21.02
C PRO A 58 -5.05 6.96 20.45
N TRP A 59 -4.05 6.55 19.67
CA TRP A 59 -3.93 5.19 19.18
C TRP A 59 -3.54 4.25 20.33
N GLY A 60 -4.13 3.06 20.36
CA GLY A 60 -3.71 1.96 21.22
C GLY A 60 -2.42 1.30 20.73
N GLU A 61 -1.80 0.47 21.57
CA GLU A 61 -0.63 -0.33 21.15
C GLU A 61 -1.00 -1.25 19.99
N PRO A 62 -0.14 -1.39 18.96
CA PRO A 62 -0.36 -2.33 17.88
C PRO A 62 -0.41 -3.77 18.41
N THR A 63 -1.44 -4.51 18.03
CA THR A 63 -1.65 -5.92 18.33
C THR A 63 -1.56 -6.75 17.06
N LEU A 64 -1.04 -7.97 17.18
CA LEU A 64 -0.95 -8.90 16.05
C LEU A 64 -2.35 -9.22 15.51
N VAL A 65 -2.53 -9.07 14.21
CA VAL A 65 -3.68 -9.67 13.52
C VAL A 65 -3.39 -11.17 13.40
N GLY A 66 -4.02 -11.95 14.26
CA GLY A 66 -3.75 -13.39 14.37
C GLY A 66 -4.22 -14.18 13.15
N GLU A 67 -4.19 -15.52 13.29
CA GLU A 67 -4.75 -16.41 12.27
C GLU A 67 -6.23 -16.08 11.99
N PRO A 68 -6.64 -16.25 10.74
CA PRO A 68 -5.91 -16.87 9.63
C PRO A 68 -5.10 -15.86 8.76
N ILE A 69 -4.95 -14.63 9.21
CA ILE A 69 -4.25 -13.58 8.45
C ILE A 69 -2.74 -13.72 8.61
N SER A 70 -2.20 -13.51 9.82
CA SER A 70 -0.77 -13.69 10.08
C SER A 70 -0.46 -15.16 10.37
N THR A 71 0.52 -15.72 9.67
CA THR A 71 0.92 -17.13 9.70
C THR A 71 2.44 -17.27 9.93
N VAL A 72 2.99 -18.45 9.78
CA VAL A 72 4.45 -18.68 9.81
C VAL A 72 5.17 -18.16 8.56
N HIS A 73 4.43 -17.63 7.60
CA HIS A 73 4.92 -17.05 6.36
C HIS A 73 5.04 -15.53 6.46
N ASN A 74 5.46 -14.87 5.37
CA ASN A 74 5.36 -13.41 5.27
C ASN A 74 3.94 -13.02 4.91
N ASP A 75 3.28 -12.25 5.75
CA ASP A 75 1.94 -11.72 5.56
C ASP A 75 2.02 -10.20 5.74
N PHE A 76 1.83 -9.41 4.67
CA PHE A 76 2.13 -7.98 4.69
C PHE A 76 1.28 -7.17 3.68
N CYS A 77 1.54 -5.87 3.57
CA CYS A 77 0.78 -4.94 2.74
C CYS A 77 -0.74 -5.07 2.93
N PRO A 78 -1.24 -4.92 4.17
CA PRO A 78 -2.67 -4.95 4.45
C PRO A 78 -3.39 -3.81 3.74
N MET A 79 -4.65 -4.04 3.36
CA MET A 79 -5.55 -3.03 2.82
C MET A 79 -6.99 -3.36 3.19
N LEU A 80 -7.57 -2.58 4.08
CA LEU A 80 -9.00 -2.64 4.37
C LEU A 80 -9.74 -1.77 3.36
N ALA A 81 -10.65 -2.37 2.58
CA ALA A 81 -11.46 -1.64 1.62
C ALA A 81 -12.41 -0.66 2.32
N GLY A 82 -12.91 0.32 1.57
CA GLY A 82 -13.78 1.36 2.10
C GLY A 82 -15.13 0.88 2.66
N ASP A 83 -15.49 -0.41 2.44
CA ASP A 83 -16.64 -1.06 3.07
C ASP A 83 -16.38 -1.45 4.55
N GLY A 84 -15.11 -1.45 5.00
CA GLY A 84 -14.71 -1.84 6.35
C GLY A 84 -14.67 -3.36 6.59
N GLU A 85 -14.96 -4.16 5.57
CA GLU A 85 -15.14 -5.61 5.65
C GLU A 85 -14.20 -6.38 4.72
N THR A 86 -14.01 -5.93 3.49
CA THR A 86 -13.13 -6.58 2.52
C THR A 86 -11.67 -6.25 2.84
N PHE A 87 -10.90 -7.27 3.20
CA PHE A 87 -9.50 -7.12 3.61
C PHE A 87 -8.57 -7.83 2.62
N TYR A 88 -7.73 -7.06 1.95
CA TYR A 88 -6.69 -7.55 1.07
C TYR A 88 -5.34 -7.55 1.78
N PHE A 89 -4.48 -8.48 1.44
CA PHE A 89 -3.09 -8.52 1.90
C PHE A 89 -2.25 -9.38 0.97
N VAL A 90 -0.95 -9.35 1.18
CA VAL A 90 0.04 -10.11 0.40
C VAL A 90 0.61 -11.22 1.27
N SER A 91 0.83 -12.39 0.67
CA SER A 91 1.42 -13.53 1.38
C SER A 91 2.23 -14.44 0.45
N ASP A 92 3.32 -15.01 0.97
CA ASP A 92 4.09 -16.07 0.33
C ASP A 92 3.72 -17.49 0.84
N ARG A 93 2.52 -17.61 1.45
CA ARG A 93 2.00 -18.89 1.94
C ARG A 93 1.83 -19.92 0.82
N PRO A 94 2.03 -21.23 1.10
CA PRO A 94 1.85 -22.29 0.10
C PRO A 94 0.45 -22.31 -0.52
N GLY A 95 0.39 -22.74 -1.79
CA GLY A 95 -0.86 -22.83 -2.54
C GLY A 95 -1.21 -21.57 -3.34
N GLY A 96 -0.28 -20.63 -3.43
CA GLY A 96 -0.35 -19.49 -4.32
C GLY A 96 0.01 -19.80 -5.77
N CYS A 97 0.19 -18.74 -6.57
CA CYS A 97 0.51 -18.83 -8.00
C CYS A 97 2.01 -18.66 -8.26
N GLY A 98 2.74 -18.01 -7.36
CA GLY A 98 4.14 -17.71 -7.54
C GLY A 98 4.89 -17.36 -6.25
N GLY A 99 5.58 -16.24 -6.25
CA GLY A 99 6.32 -15.74 -5.11
C GLY A 99 5.37 -15.21 -4.02
N THR A 100 5.15 -13.91 -3.98
CA THR A 100 4.12 -13.30 -3.13
C THR A 100 2.85 -13.07 -3.92
N ASP A 101 1.71 -13.46 -3.36
CA ASP A 101 0.39 -13.38 -3.98
C ASP A 101 -0.56 -12.48 -3.18
N ILE A 102 -1.53 -11.90 -3.87
CA ILE A 102 -2.62 -11.15 -3.25
C ILE A 102 -3.71 -12.12 -2.79
N TYR A 103 -4.09 -11.98 -1.52
CA TYR A 103 -5.18 -12.70 -0.86
C TYR A 103 -6.28 -11.73 -0.46
N VAL A 104 -7.50 -12.26 -0.30
CA VAL A 104 -8.65 -11.53 0.22
C VAL A 104 -9.32 -12.33 1.33
N SER A 105 -9.69 -11.64 2.41
CA SER A 105 -10.48 -12.15 3.54
C SER A 105 -11.62 -11.20 3.84
N HIS A 106 -12.61 -11.66 4.59
CA HIS A 106 -13.68 -10.83 5.13
C HIS A 106 -13.41 -10.58 6.62
N ARG A 107 -13.46 -9.31 7.02
CA ARG A 107 -13.38 -8.89 8.40
C ARG A 107 -14.79 -8.88 9.00
N ASN A 108 -15.02 -9.64 10.06
CA ASN A 108 -16.27 -9.69 10.78
C ASN A 108 -16.44 -8.47 11.71
N GLU A 109 -17.66 -8.24 12.20
CA GLU A 109 -17.97 -7.14 13.12
C GLU A 109 -17.17 -7.22 14.44
N ASP A 110 -16.86 -8.43 14.92
CA ASP A 110 -16.04 -8.67 16.10
C ASP A 110 -14.53 -8.45 15.88
N GLY A 111 -14.14 -8.11 14.65
CA GLY A 111 -12.75 -7.89 14.24
C GLY A 111 -12.00 -9.15 13.82
N SER A 112 -12.60 -10.34 13.91
CA SER A 112 -12.03 -11.57 13.38
C SER A 112 -12.07 -11.60 11.85
N PHE A 113 -11.37 -12.55 11.24
CA PHE A 113 -11.27 -12.70 9.80
C PHE A 113 -11.68 -14.11 9.35
N THR A 114 -12.33 -14.18 8.19
CA THR A 114 -12.59 -15.46 7.52
C THR A 114 -11.30 -16.04 6.93
N ALA A 115 -11.29 -17.35 6.59
CA ALA A 115 -10.17 -17.96 5.89
C ALA A 115 -9.84 -17.21 4.59
N PRO A 116 -8.58 -16.77 4.40
CA PRO A 116 -8.20 -16.02 3.22
C PRO A 116 -8.30 -16.87 1.95
N ARG A 117 -8.67 -16.22 0.86
CA ARG A 117 -8.73 -16.81 -0.47
C ARG A 117 -7.70 -16.09 -1.37
N ASN A 118 -6.86 -16.88 -2.06
CA ASN A 118 -6.02 -16.37 -3.13
C ASN A 118 -6.87 -15.77 -4.25
N LEU A 119 -6.49 -14.64 -4.83
CA LEU A 119 -7.25 -14.03 -5.94
C LEU A 119 -7.20 -14.86 -7.23
N GLY A 120 -6.36 -15.90 -7.28
CA GLY A 120 -6.20 -16.78 -8.43
C GLY A 120 -5.16 -16.27 -9.42
N CYS A 121 -4.69 -17.21 -10.26
CA CYS A 121 -3.56 -16.97 -11.18
C CYS A 121 -3.94 -16.13 -12.42
N GLU A 122 -5.17 -15.68 -12.53
CA GLU A 122 -5.56 -14.62 -13.47
C GLU A 122 -5.09 -13.24 -12.98
N VAL A 123 -5.16 -12.99 -11.66
CA VAL A 123 -4.70 -11.74 -11.02
C VAL A 123 -3.26 -11.87 -10.60
N ASN A 124 -2.94 -12.89 -9.80
CA ASN A 124 -1.58 -13.22 -9.39
C ASN A 124 -0.81 -13.88 -10.54
N SER A 125 0.50 -13.97 -10.43
CA SER A 125 1.37 -14.55 -11.45
C SER A 125 2.39 -15.52 -10.84
N ALA A 126 3.32 -16.03 -11.65
CA ALA A 126 4.47 -16.81 -11.14
C ALA A 126 5.53 -15.90 -10.45
N SER A 127 5.37 -14.59 -10.51
CA SER A 127 6.27 -13.60 -9.90
C SER A 127 5.72 -13.11 -8.57
N ASN A 128 6.11 -11.90 -8.15
CA ASN A 128 5.63 -11.24 -6.94
C ASN A 128 4.54 -10.23 -7.28
N GLU A 129 3.46 -10.24 -6.53
CA GLU A 129 2.43 -9.22 -6.49
C GLU A 129 2.44 -8.52 -5.14
N GLU A 130 2.34 -7.18 -5.12
CA GLU A 130 2.35 -6.38 -3.89
C GLU A 130 1.37 -5.19 -3.94
N GLY A 131 1.04 -4.65 -2.77
CA GLY A 131 0.30 -3.39 -2.62
C GLY A 131 -1.09 -3.38 -3.24
N PRO A 132 -2.00 -4.33 -2.91
CA PRO A 132 -3.35 -4.33 -3.44
C PRO A 132 -4.15 -3.13 -2.92
N VAL A 133 -4.77 -2.36 -3.82
CA VAL A 133 -5.61 -1.20 -3.48
C VAL A 133 -6.92 -1.27 -4.24
N PRO A 134 -8.05 -1.55 -3.56
CA PRO A 134 -9.36 -1.53 -4.17
C PRO A 134 -9.83 -0.11 -4.46
N GLY A 135 -10.58 0.06 -5.54
CA GLY A 135 -11.20 1.31 -5.92
C GLY A 135 -12.52 1.10 -6.65
N ASN A 136 -13.21 2.20 -6.93
CA ASN A 136 -14.40 2.19 -7.74
C ASN A 136 -14.35 3.35 -8.74
N GLU A 137 -14.29 3.03 -10.03
CA GLU A 137 -14.15 4.01 -11.10
C GLU A 137 -15.42 4.10 -11.96
N PRO A 138 -15.84 5.31 -12.35
CA PRO A 138 -17.14 5.51 -13.03
C PRO A 138 -17.37 4.67 -14.30
N LYS A 139 -16.28 4.38 -15.07
CA LYS A 139 -16.39 3.59 -16.31
C LYS A 139 -16.06 2.12 -16.14
N ARG A 140 -15.24 1.80 -15.13
CA ARG A 140 -14.71 0.45 -14.90
C ARG A 140 -15.48 -0.29 -13.80
N GLY A 141 -16.17 0.44 -12.91
CA GLY A 141 -16.75 -0.11 -11.70
C GLY A 141 -15.67 -0.47 -10.67
N ARG A 142 -15.86 -1.58 -10.00
CA ARG A 142 -14.90 -2.08 -9.00
C ARG A 142 -13.58 -2.47 -9.66
N VAL A 143 -12.50 -1.89 -9.18
CA VAL A 143 -11.12 -2.12 -9.66
C VAL A 143 -10.22 -2.54 -8.50
N LEU A 144 -9.09 -3.17 -8.83
CA LEU A 144 -7.98 -3.42 -7.92
C LEU A 144 -6.69 -2.99 -8.62
N TYR A 145 -6.01 -2.03 -8.03
CA TYR A 145 -4.65 -1.63 -8.39
C TYR A 145 -3.65 -2.44 -7.56
N PHE A 146 -2.52 -2.78 -8.13
CA PHE A 146 -1.42 -3.47 -7.44
C PHE A 146 -0.14 -3.35 -8.25
N SER A 147 0.99 -3.71 -7.68
CA SER A 147 2.25 -3.86 -8.40
C SER A 147 2.56 -5.33 -8.63
N SER A 148 3.22 -5.64 -9.75
CA SER A 148 3.62 -6.99 -10.11
C SER A 148 4.95 -6.98 -10.82
N ALA A 149 5.81 -7.95 -10.49
CA ALA A 149 7.07 -8.22 -11.16
C ALA A 149 6.92 -9.29 -12.26
N ARG A 150 5.72 -9.38 -12.88
CA ARG A 150 5.46 -10.33 -13.99
C ARG A 150 6.19 -9.91 -15.26
N PRO A 151 6.67 -10.89 -16.06
CA PRO A 151 7.27 -10.60 -17.36
C PRO A 151 6.32 -9.80 -18.27
N GLY A 152 6.89 -8.94 -19.10
CA GLY A 152 6.13 -8.13 -20.06
C GLY A 152 5.59 -6.82 -19.48
N GLY A 153 6.26 -6.27 -18.49
CA GLY A 153 6.03 -4.94 -17.91
C GLY A 153 6.17 -3.78 -18.91
N HIS A 154 6.28 -2.55 -18.39
CA HIS A 154 6.31 -1.33 -19.22
C HIS A 154 7.55 -1.22 -20.12
N ALA A 155 8.72 -1.58 -19.60
CA ALA A 155 9.94 -1.64 -20.38
C ALA A 155 10.27 -3.07 -20.76
N ALA A 156 10.83 -3.28 -21.96
CA ALA A 156 11.41 -4.55 -22.31
C ALA A 156 12.65 -4.76 -21.42
N GLU A 157 12.57 -5.69 -20.50
CA GLU A 157 13.68 -6.07 -19.65
C GLU A 157 14.90 -6.45 -20.49
N ALA A 158 16.08 -5.99 -20.10
CA ALA A 158 17.31 -6.46 -20.72
C ALA A 158 17.41 -8.00 -20.50
N PRO A 159 17.87 -8.78 -21.47
CA PRO A 159 18.02 -10.21 -21.31
C PRO A 159 18.81 -10.56 -20.05
N GLY A 160 18.18 -11.26 -19.10
CA GLY A 160 18.78 -11.66 -17.82
C GLY A 160 18.66 -10.63 -16.68
N ALA A 161 17.99 -9.50 -16.89
CA ALA A 161 17.61 -8.59 -15.79
C ALA A 161 16.56 -9.27 -14.90
N ALA A 162 16.61 -8.98 -13.60
CA ALA A 162 15.52 -9.34 -12.70
C ALA A 162 14.28 -8.51 -13.07
N PRO A 163 13.07 -9.12 -13.09
CA PRO A 163 11.84 -8.38 -13.32
C PRO A 163 11.70 -7.26 -12.31
N ASP A 164 11.39 -6.07 -12.79
CA ASP A 164 11.02 -4.92 -11.97
C ASP A 164 9.51 -4.90 -11.69
N PHE A 165 9.11 -4.10 -10.71
CA PHE A 165 7.70 -3.90 -10.41
C PHE A 165 7.10 -2.83 -11.33
N ASP A 166 5.96 -3.17 -11.92
CA ASP A 166 5.08 -2.25 -12.60
C ASP A 166 3.70 -2.20 -11.95
N LEU A 167 3.00 -1.09 -12.14
CA LEU A 167 1.63 -0.90 -11.67
C LEU A 167 0.63 -1.50 -12.65
N TYR A 168 -0.24 -2.34 -12.12
CA TYR A 168 -1.34 -2.98 -12.84
C TYR A 168 -2.69 -2.61 -12.26
N VAL A 169 -3.72 -2.72 -13.08
CA VAL A 169 -5.11 -2.58 -12.67
C VAL A 169 -5.94 -3.71 -13.27
N THR A 170 -6.77 -4.32 -12.44
CA THR A 170 -7.80 -5.27 -12.88
C THR A 170 -9.19 -4.76 -12.53
N THR A 171 -10.20 -5.23 -13.27
CA THR A 171 -11.60 -4.85 -13.09
C THR A 171 -12.43 -6.05 -12.68
N TRP A 172 -13.39 -5.84 -11.77
CA TRP A 172 -14.35 -6.85 -11.38
C TRP A 172 -15.51 -6.92 -12.38
N ARG A 173 -15.69 -8.06 -13.03
CA ARG A 173 -16.80 -8.32 -13.96
C ARG A 173 -17.27 -9.76 -13.84
N ALA A 174 -18.57 -9.98 -13.98
CA ALA A 174 -19.17 -11.32 -13.98
C ALA A 174 -18.75 -12.22 -12.79
N GLY A 175 -18.54 -11.60 -11.60
CA GLY A 175 -18.22 -12.34 -10.39
C GLY A 175 -16.74 -12.65 -10.18
N ALA A 176 -15.83 -12.11 -11.02
CA ALA A 176 -14.38 -12.28 -10.89
C ALA A 176 -13.59 -11.05 -11.32
N PHE A 177 -12.36 -10.93 -10.84
CA PHE A 177 -11.40 -10.02 -11.42
C PHE A 177 -10.91 -10.57 -12.78
N GLN A 178 -10.70 -9.67 -13.72
CA GLN A 178 -10.24 -9.98 -15.07
C GLN A 178 -8.73 -9.92 -15.15
N ALA A 179 -8.14 -10.35 -16.29
CA ALA A 179 -6.72 -10.22 -16.56
C ALA A 179 -6.24 -8.77 -16.35
N PRO A 180 -5.19 -8.57 -15.53
CA PRO A 180 -4.67 -7.24 -15.23
C PRO A 180 -4.08 -6.55 -16.47
N GLN A 181 -4.15 -5.24 -16.49
CA GLN A 181 -3.55 -4.40 -17.51
C GLN A 181 -2.59 -3.42 -16.85
N LEU A 182 -1.52 -3.07 -17.55
CA LEU A 182 -0.61 -1.99 -17.13
C LEU A 182 -1.39 -0.69 -16.93
N VAL A 183 -1.05 0.07 -15.89
CA VAL A 183 -1.61 1.42 -15.67
C VAL A 183 -0.98 2.36 -16.70
N GLY A 184 -1.75 2.73 -17.71
CA GLY A 184 -1.28 3.56 -18.82
C GLY A 184 -0.87 4.96 -18.39
N GLY A 185 0.29 5.44 -18.89
CA GLY A 185 0.80 6.79 -18.64
C GLY A 185 1.45 6.99 -17.25
N VAL A 186 1.56 5.94 -16.44
CA VAL A 186 2.13 6.02 -15.08
C VAL A 186 3.45 5.28 -14.97
N ASN A 187 3.53 4.05 -15.47
CA ASN A 187 4.74 3.23 -15.41
C ASN A 187 5.91 3.84 -16.19
N SER A 188 7.12 3.55 -15.76
CA SER A 188 8.39 3.96 -16.36
C SER A 188 9.25 2.76 -16.77
N ALA A 189 10.48 2.97 -17.18
CA ALA A 189 11.45 1.89 -17.43
C ALA A 189 12.15 1.42 -16.14
N ASP A 190 11.79 1.99 -15.03
CA ASP A 190 12.33 1.71 -13.69
C ASP A 190 11.23 1.12 -12.80
N GLN A 191 11.56 0.76 -11.57
CA GLN A 191 10.58 0.18 -10.64
C GLN A 191 9.46 1.16 -10.31
N ASP A 192 8.23 0.69 -10.43
CA ASP A 192 7.02 1.40 -10.07
C ASP A 192 6.14 0.48 -9.20
N GLY A 193 6.04 0.77 -7.90
CA GLY A 193 5.44 -0.20 -6.99
C GLY A 193 4.52 0.38 -5.94
N GLN A 194 3.76 -0.51 -5.33
CA GLN A 194 2.88 -0.30 -4.17
C GLN A 194 1.99 0.93 -4.33
N PRO A 195 1.01 0.86 -5.23
CA PRO A 195 0.10 1.97 -5.49
C PRO A 195 -0.79 2.26 -4.29
N PHE A 196 -1.29 3.49 -4.20
CA PHE A 196 -2.41 3.89 -3.36
C PHE A 196 -3.32 4.85 -4.13
N LEU A 197 -4.60 4.55 -4.20
CA LEU A 197 -5.61 5.34 -4.88
C LEU A 197 -6.38 6.21 -3.89
N SER A 198 -6.48 7.52 -4.13
CA SER A 198 -7.32 8.40 -3.32
C SER A 198 -8.80 8.00 -3.38
N ASP A 199 -9.56 8.30 -2.33
CA ASP A 199 -10.99 7.93 -2.22
C ASP A 199 -11.85 8.45 -3.37
N ASP A 200 -11.49 9.61 -3.94
CA ASP A 200 -12.15 10.19 -5.12
C ASP A 200 -11.61 9.62 -6.45
N SER A 201 -10.65 8.70 -6.39
CA SER A 201 -9.98 8.08 -7.52
C SER A 201 -9.29 9.09 -8.47
N ARG A 202 -8.81 10.22 -7.97
CA ARG A 202 -8.19 11.26 -8.78
C ARG A 202 -6.68 11.38 -8.60
N GLU A 203 -6.13 10.79 -7.55
CA GLU A 203 -4.70 10.74 -7.27
C GLU A 203 -4.26 9.28 -7.09
N LEU A 204 -3.20 8.88 -7.80
CA LEU A 204 -2.56 7.58 -7.66
C LEU A 204 -1.14 7.83 -7.15
N TYR A 205 -0.89 7.47 -5.91
CA TYR A 205 0.42 7.51 -5.27
C TYR A 205 1.12 6.17 -5.45
N PHE A 206 2.43 6.19 -5.58
CA PHE A 206 3.25 4.98 -5.71
C PHE A 206 4.71 5.31 -5.43
N TYR A 207 5.55 4.32 -5.21
CA TYR A 207 6.99 4.55 -5.21
C TYR A 207 7.59 4.29 -6.59
N SER A 208 8.67 5.01 -6.90
CA SER A 208 9.46 4.77 -8.09
C SER A 208 10.89 5.24 -7.90
N ASN A 209 11.85 4.51 -8.51
CA ASN A 209 13.25 4.93 -8.59
C ASN A 209 13.61 5.58 -9.93
N ARG A 210 12.58 6.05 -10.67
CA ARG A 210 12.76 6.76 -11.95
C ARG A 210 13.64 8.01 -11.80
N PRO A 211 14.35 8.43 -12.87
CA PRO A 211 15.14 9.66 -12.85
C PRO A 211 14.36 10.89 -12.41
N GLY A 212 15.02 11.79 -11.68
CA GLY A 212 14.42 13.01 -11.14
C GLY A 212 13.94 12.92 -9.70
N GLY A 213 14.24 11.80 -9.01
CA GLY A 213 14.02 11.63 -7.57
C GLY A 213 15.16 12.21 -6.70
N PHE A 214 15.09 11.96 -5.40
CA PHE A 214 16.03 12.43 -4.38
C PHE A 214 16.96 11.33 -3.88
N GLY A 215 16.57 10.05 -4.04
CA GLY A 215 17.32 8.92 -3.53
C GLY A 215 17.10 7.63 -4.32
N GLY A 216 16.83 6.56 -3.59
CA GLY A 216 16.45 5.27 -4.18
C GLY A 216 15.01 5.31 -4.69
N ASN A 217 14.09 4.64 -3.98
CA ASN A 217 12.66 4.78 -4.25
C ASN A 217 12.14 6.08 -3.63
N ASP A 218 11.44 6.88 -4.39
CA ASP A 218 10.72 8.08 -3.95
C ASP A 218 9.22 7.90 -4.10
N ILE A 219 8.42 8.65 -3.35
CA ILE A 219 6.97 8.71 -3.56
C ILE A 219 6.64 9.70 -4.68
N TRP A 220 5.89 9.21 -5.64
CA TRP A 220 5.37 9.94 -6.79
C TRP A 220 3.84 9.95 -6.78
N VAL A 221 3.25 10.90 -7.48
CA VAL A 221 1.80 10.98 -7.67
C VAL A 221 1.46 11.25 -9.13
N ALA A 222 0.56 10.44 -9.68
CA ALA A 222 -0.14 10.74 -10.92
C ALA A 222 -1.53 11.27 -10.59
N ALA A 223 -1.95 12.36 -11.24
CA ALA A 223 -3.24 12.97 -11.01
C ALA A 223 -4.09 13.02 -12.28
N ARG A 224 -5.41 13.07 -12.11
CA ARG A 224 -6.38 13.28 -13.19
C ARG A 224 -7.52 14.19 -12.73
N GLU A 225 -8.09 14.94 -13.66
CA GLU A 225 -9.15 15.89 -13.33
C GLU A 225 -10.43 15.18 -12.87
N LYS A 226 -10.80 14.11 -13.53
CA LYS A 226 -11.97 13.25 -13.20
C LYS A 226 -11.54 11.79 -13.15
N ALA A 227 -12.15 11.02 -12.27
CA ALA A 227 -11.86 9.59 -12.10
C ALA A 227 -12.02 8.72 -13.38
N ARG A 228 -12.64 9.25 -14.42
CA ARG A 228 -12.82 8.60 -15.73
C ARG A 228 -11.75 8.95 -16.77
N ASP A 229 -10.91 9.94 -16.49
CA ASP A 229 -9.90 10.44 -17.42
C ASP A 229 -8.63 9.56 -17.33
N ALA A 230 -7.76 9.69 -18.33
CA ALA A 230 -6.42 9.10 -18.27
C ALA A 230 -5.60 9.77 -17.16
N TRP A 231 -4.65 9.03 -16.62
CA TRP A 231 -3.68 9.58 -15.67
C TRP A 231 -2.78 10.62 -16.37
N GLY A 232 -2.52 11.71 -15.68
CA GLY A 232 -1.47 12.66 -16.05
C GLY A 232 -0.08 12.11 -15.77
N ALA A 233 0.95 12.79 -16.29
CA ALA A 233 2.34 12.41 -16.02
C ALA A 233 2.64 12.45 -14.50
N PRO A 234 3.32 11.44 -13.96
CA PRO A 234 3.71 11.42 -12.55
C PRO A 234 4.62 12.59 -12.17
N SER A 235 4.42 13.11 -10.97
CA SER A 235 5.27 14.14 -10.36
C SER A 235 5.82 13.64 -9.02
N ASN A 236 7.10 13.94 -8.75
CA ASN A 236 7.75 13.65 -7.47
C ASN A 236 7.17 14.54 -6.37
N LEU A 237 6.93 14.00 -5.17
CA LEU A 237 6.37 14.77 -4.04
C LEU A 237 7.36 15.75 -3.40
N GLY A 238 8.61 15.74 -3.84
CA GLY A 238 9.63 16.70 -3.41
C GLY A 238 10.24 16.40 -2.03
N PRO A 239 11.18 17.25 -1.59
CA PRO A 239 12.03 16.98 -0.41
C PRO A 239 11.29 17.05 0.93
N ASN A 240 10.03 17.48 0.94
CA ASN A 240 9.18 17.42 2.14
C ASN A 240 8.58 16.02 2.39
N VAL A 241 8.75 15.10 1.46
CA VAL A 241 8.34 13.69 1.58
C VAL A 241 9.53 12.79 1.29
N ASN A 242 10.21 13.02 0.17
CA ASN A 242 11.29 12.18 -0.33
C ASN A 242 12.66 12.64 0.20
N SER A 243 13.62 11.72 0.26
CA SER A 243 14.97 11.95 0.79
C SER A 243 16.01 11.13 0.02
N ALA A 244 17.26 11.15 0.49
CA ALA A 244 18.29 10.26 -0.06
C ALA A 244 18.07 8.77 0.30
N ALA A 245 17.22 8.47 1.31
CA ALA A 245 16.83 7.12 1.65
C ALA A 245 15.58 6.70 0.82
N PRO A 246 15.32 5.39 0.67
CA PRO A 246 14.09 4.92 0.05
C PRO A 246 12.83 5.30 0.83
N GLU A 247 11.83 5.81 0.12
CA GLU A 247 10.46 5.98 0.58
C GLU A 247 9.54 5.04 -0.20
N THR A 248 8.67 4.32 0.49
CA THR A 248 7.81 3.28 -0.09
C THR A 248 6.44 3.26 0.56
N ARG A 249 5.50 2.54 -0.04
CA ARG A 249 4.21 2.18 0.56
C ARG A 249 3.38 3.38 1.01
N PRO A 250 3.08 4.33 0.10
CA PRO A 250 2.23 5.47 0.42
C PRO A 250 0.81 5.03 0.74
N SER A 251 0.16 5.71 1.68
CA SER A 251 -1.29 5.65 1.90
C SER A 251 -1.81 6.99 2.43
N LEU A 252 -3.09 7.28 2.23
CA LEU A 252 -3.71 8.52 2.67
C LEU A 252 -4.75 8.26 3.76
N SER A 253 -4.92 9.23 4.66
CA SER A 253 -6.15 9.36 5.42
C SER A 253 -7.34 9.60 4.49
N SER A 254 -8.56 9.21 4.89
CA SER A 254 -9.76 9.37 4.06
C SER A 254 -10.08 10.83 3.70
N ASP A 255 -9.70 11.78 4.57
CA ASP A 255 -9.83 13.22 4.31
C ASP A 255 -8.67 13.77 3.44
N GLY A 256 -7.70 12.94 3.09
CA GLY A 256 -6.55 13.27 2.26
C GLY A 256 -5.55 14.23 2.89
N THR A 257 -5.62 14.51 4.21
CA THR A 257 -4.74 15.46 4.88
C THR A 257 -3.43 14.86 5.37
N HIS A 258 -3.37 13.53 5.53
CA HIS A 258 -2.21 12.81 6.01
C HIS A 258 -1.76 11.79 4.97
N LEU A 259 -0.50 11.86 4.55
CA LEU A 259 0.18 10.86 3.74
C LEU A 259 1.09 10.06 4.66
N TYR A 260 0.80 8.78 4.80
CA TYR A 260 1.64 7.82 5.52
C TYR A 260 2.51 7.07 4.52
N PHE A 261 3.75 6.74 4.91
CA PHE A 261 4.67 6.00 4.06
C PHE A 261 5.74 5.31 4.90
N GLY A 262 6.38 4.28 4.35
CA GLY A 262 7.56 3.66 4.92
C GLY A 262 8.83 4.32 4.42
N THR A 263 9.86 4.42 5.28
CA THR A 263 11.17 4.92 4.88
C THR A 263 12.29 4.27 5.68
N THR A 264 13.48 4.21 5.08
CA THR A 264 14.70 3.70 5.75
C THR A 264 15.63 4.83 6.20
N ARG A 265 15.09 6.03 6.46
CA ARG A 265 15.87 7.17 7.01
C ARG A 265 16.53 6.78 8.33
N ALA A 266 17.84 7.05 8.44
CA ALA A 266 18.60 6.73 9.65
C ALA A 266 18.23 7.63 10.84
N ALA A 267 18.52 7.15 12.06
CA ALA A 267 18.45 7.96 13.27
C ALA A 267 19.20 9.32 13.08
N PRO A 268 18.76 10.42 13.74
CA PRO A 268 17.78 10.45 14.82
C PRO A 268 16.32 10.44 14.38
N VAL A 269 16.05 10.26 13.08
CA VAL A 269 14.71 10.39 12.51
C VAL A 269 13.99 9.04 12.46
N GLY A 270 14.73 7.92 12.20
CA GLY A 270 14.18 6.55 12.18
C GLY A 270 14.70 5.70 13.35
N GLU A 271 13.96 4.68 13.77
CA GLU A 271 14.29 3.80 14.91
C GLU A 271 14.76 2.41 14.46
N GLY A 272 14.30 1.93 13.29
CA GLY A 272 14.53 0.58 12.79
C GLY A 272 15.16 0.52 11.40
N SER A 273 15.00 -0.62 10.75
CA SER A 273 15.47 -0.83 9.37
C SER A 273 14.51 -0.18 8.34
N SER A 274 13.25 0.03 8.71
CA SER A 274 12.23 0.81 8.01
C SER A 274 11.20 1.26 9.03
N ASP A 275 10.76 2.50 8.94
CA ASP A 275 9.83 3.14 9.87
C ASP A 275 8.66 3.78 9.13
N VAL A 276 7.54 3.92 9.83
CA VAL A 276 6.34 4.61 9.35
C VAL A 276 6.47 6.10 9.63
N PHE A 277 6.30 6.90 8.60
CA PHE A 277 6.28 8.37 8.65
C PHE A 277 4.94 8.91 8.20
N VAL A 278 4.65 10.15 8.60
CA VAL A 278 3.49 10.89 8.14
C VAL A 278 3.90 12.28 7.67
N ALA A 279 3.39 12.66 6.51
CA ALA A 279 3.46 14.03 6.01
C ALA A 279 2.06 14.63 5.97
N THR A 280 1.90 15.86 6.47
CA THR A 280 0.62 16.55 6.47
C THR A 280 0.52 17.54 5.32
N ARG A 281 -0.65 17.61 4.69
CA ARG A 281 -0.98 18.63 3.69
C ARG A 281 -2.25 19.39 4.10
N ALA A 282 -2.31 20.68 3.73
CA ALA A 282 -3.54 21.43 3.88
C ALA A 282 -4.66 20.78 3.04
N ARG A 283 -5.87 20.72 3.61
CA ARG A 283 -7.05 20.24 2.88
C ARG A 283 -7.27 21.11 1.65
N VAL A 284 -7.17 20.54 0.46
CA VAL A 284 -7.58 21.25 -0.75
C VAL A 284 -9.11 21.31 -0.71
N ARG A 285 -9.67 22.48 -0.41
CA ARG A 285 -11.11 22.69 -0.56
C ARG A 285 -11.41 22.51 -2.04
N GLY A 286 -12.15 21.46 -2.37
CA GLY A 286 -12.67 21.29 -3.73
C GLY A 286 -13.46 22.54 -4.07
N GLY A 287 -13.07 23.23 -5.14
CA GLY A 287 -13.89 24.27 -5.72
C GLY A 287 -15.24 23.66 -6.11
N GLU A 288 -16.33 24.32 -5.72
CA GLU A 288 -17.70 24.05 -6.10
C GLU A 288 -17.87 24.07 -7.63
#